data_cda9f2b36a9e8613dfd8cea4767b3e36
#
_entry.id   cda9f2b36a9e8613dfd8cea4767b3e36
#
_cell.length_a   1.000
_cell.length_b   1.000
_cell.length_c   1.000
_cell.angle_alpha   90.00
_cell.angle_beta   90.00
_cell.angle_gamma   90.00
#
_symmetry.space_group_name_H-M   'P 1'
#
loop_
_entity.id
_entity.type
_entity.pdbx_description
1 polymer ?
#
loop_
_entity_poly.entity_id
_entity_poly.type
_entity_poly.pdbx_seq_one_letter_code
_entity_poly.pdbx_strand_id
1 'polypeptide(L)' 'MEQHSFGYWLRLKRKALDLTREGLAVRVGCSAATIRKIEAEERRPSAQIVERLAEILNIPQDERTAFLR' A
#
# COMPACT_ATOMS: atom_id res chain seq x y z
N MET A 1 -2.25 7.22 -22.33
CA MET A 1 -1.55 6.27 -21.48
C MET A 1 -2.06 6.38 -20.04
N GLU A 2 -2.29 5.25 -19.45
CA GLU A 2 -2.84 5.25 -18.11
C GLU A 2 -1.76 5.35 -17.06
N GLN A 3 -2.06 6.14 -16.04
CA GLN A 3 -1.19 6.23 -14.88
C GLN A 3 -1.92 5.63 -13.70
N HIS A 4 -1.32 4.64 -13.12
CA HIS A 4 -1.91 3.99 -11.97
C HIS A 4 -1.48 4.70 -10.71
N SER A 5 -2.45 5.01 -9.88
CA SER A 5 -2.20 5.64 -8.59
C SER A 5 -1.59 4.65 -7.62
N PHE A 6 -1.05 5.18 -6.51
CA PHE A 6 -0.52 4.34 -5.46
C PHE A 6 -1.61 3.41 -4.89
N GLY A 7 -2.83 3.93 -4.71
CA GLY A 7 -3.91 3.13 -4.16
C GLY A 7 -4.29 1.97 -5.06
N TYR A 8 -4.33 2.20 -6.35
CA TYR A 8 -4.61 1.14 -7.31
C TYR A 8 -3.52 0.06 -7.24
N TRP A 9 -2.28 0.50 -7.24
CA TRP A 9 -1.13 -0.39 -7.16
C TRP A 9 -1.16 -1.21 -5.86
N LEU A 10 -1.46 -0.55 -4.74
CA LEU A 10 -1.54 -1.23 -3.45
C LEU A 10 -2.60 -2.32 -3.47
N ARG A 11 -3.75 -2.02 -4.06
CA ARG A 11 -4.81 -3.00 -4.15
C ARG A 11 -4.39 -4.23 -4.95
N LEU A 12 -3.69 -4.01 -6.06
CA LEU A 12 -3.23 -5.12 -6.88
C LEU A 12 -2.22 -5.99 -6.13
N LYS A 13 -1.27 -5.35 -5.44
CA LYS A 13 -0.27 -6.10 -4.68
C LYS A 13 -0.90 -6.87 -3.53
N ARG A 14 -1.85 -6.23 -2.84
CA ARG A 14 -2.55 -6.89 -1.74
C ARG A 14 -3.28 -8.13 -2.22
N LYS A 15 -4.00 -8.01 -3.33
CA LYS A 15 -4.75 -9.14 -3.87
C LYS A 15 -3.84 -10.24 -4.39
N ALA A 16 -2.70 -9.87 -4.94
CA ALA A 16 -1.74 -10.85 -5.42
C ALA A 16 -1.22 -11.73 -4.29
N LEU A 17 -1.20 -11.21 -3.05
CA LEU A 17 -0.76 -11.96 -1.88
C LEU A 17 -1.94 -12.58 -1.11
N ASP A 18 -3.14 -12.49 -1.68
CA ASP A 18 -4.34 -13.05 -1.06
C ASP A 18 -4.63 -12.46 0.31
N LEU A 19 -4.36 -11.18 0.48
CA LEU A 19 -4.58 -10.51 1.76
C LEU A 19 -5.87 -9.69 1.70
N THR A 20 -6.64 -9.76 2.78
CA THR A 20 -7.74 -8.82 2.99
C THR A 20 -7.17 -7.50 3.46
N ARG A 21 -8.01 -6.43 3.41
CA ARG A 21 -7.59 -5.15 3.98
C ARG A 21 -7.28 -5.28 5.46
N GLU A 22 -8.10 -6.04 6.17
CA GLU A 22 -7.87 -6.29 7.59
C GLU A 22 -6.56 -7.02 7.83
N GLY A 23 -6.28 -8.03 7.03
CA GLY A 23 -5.04 -8.79 7.17
C GLY A 23 -3.81 -7.94 6.90
N LEU A 24 -3.89 -7.10 5.88
CA LEU A 24 -2.79 -6.20 5.58
C LEU A 24 -2.61 -5.16 6.68
N ALA A 25 -3.73 -4.61 7.17
CA ALA A 25 -3.68 -3.58 8.20
C ALA A 25 -3.00 -4.09 9.48
N VAL A 26 -3.31 -5.32 9.88
CA VAL A 26 -2.68 -5.92 11.05
C VAL A 26 -1.17 -5.98 10.87
N ARG A 27 -0.72 -6.39 9.70
CA ARG A 27 0.71 -6.50 9.43
C ARG A 27 1.41 -5.16 9.39
N VAL A 28 0.72 -4.15 8.87
CA VAL A 28 1.28 -2.79 8.77
C VAL A 28 1.23 -2.07 10.12
N GLY A 29 0.27 -2.42 10.95
CA GLY A 29 0.08 -1.76 12.23
C GLY A 29 -0.85 -0.56 12.12
N CYS A 30 -1.84 -0.63 11.26
CA CYS A 30 -2.85 0.42 11.12
C CYS A 30 -4.23 -0.22 11.04
N SER A 31 -5.26 0.59 10.82
CA SER A 31 -6.62 0.07 10.73
C SER A 31 -6.97 -0.32 9.30
N ALA A 32 -7.95 -1.22 9.15
CA ALA A 32 -8.44 -1.58 7.83
C ALA A 32 -9.04 -0.37 7.12
N ALA A 33 -9.63 0.55 7.88
CA ALA A 33 -10.16 1.78 7.30
C ALA A 33 -9.06 2.62 6.67
N THR A 34 -7.88 2.65 7.29
CA THR A 34 -6.73 3.35 6.73
C THR A 34 -6.33 2.75 5.39
N ILE A 35 -6.25 1.41 5.32
CA ILE A 35 -5.90 0.74 4.06
C ILE A 35 -6.95 1.07 3.00
N ARG A 36 -8.23 0.98 3.36
CA ARG A 36 -9.31 1.28 2.42
C ARG A 36 -9.21 2.70 1.87
N LYS A 37 -8.93 3.67 2.75
CA LYS A 37 -8.84 5.07 2.33
C LYS A 37 -7.64 5.30 1.41
N ILE A 38 -6.53 4.64 1.70
CA ILE A 38 -5.36 4.76 0.84
C ILE A 38 -5.66 4.16 -0.54
N GLU A 39 -6.30 2.99 -0.59
CA GLU A 39 -6.65 2.37 -1.86
C GLU A 39 -7.63 3.21 -2.65
N ALA A 40 -8.51 3.93 -1.96
CA ALA A 40 -9.50 4.80 -2.60
C ALA A 40 -8.97 6.19 -2.93
N GLU A 41 -7.71 6.46 -2.66
CA GLU A 41 -7.06 7.76 -2.89
C GLU A 41 -7.65 8.87 -2.01
N GLU A 42 -8.27 8.49 -0.89
CA GLU A 42 -8.82 9.46 0.05
C GLU A 42 -7.81 9.90 1.08
N ARG A 43 -6.70 9.18 1.17
CA ARG A 43 -5.67 9.47 2.16
C ARG A 43 -4.31 9.09 1.59
N ARG A 44 -3.34 9.98 1.81
CA ARG A 44 -1.96 9.71 1.43
C ARG A 44 -1.26 8.93 2.54
N PRO A 45 -0.55 7.85 2.22
CA PRO A 45 0.19 7.13 3.25
C PRO A 45 1.40 7.96 3.70
N SER A 46 1.73 7.87 4.98
CA SER A 46 2.95 8.46 5.48
C SER A 46 4.15 7.67 4.98
N ALA A 47 5.34 8.27 5.06
CA ALA A 47 6.56 7.57 4.66
C ALA A 47 6.74 6.28 5.45
N GLN A 48 6.39 6.30 6.74
CA GLN A 48 6.52 5.13 7.58
C GLN A 48 5.59 4.01 7.10
N ILE A 49 4.35 4.35 6.74
CA ILE A 49 3.42 3.34 6.23
C ILE A 49 3.90 2.78 4.91
N VAL A 50 4.44 3.64 4.03
CA VAL A 50 4.99 3.18 2.76
C VAL A 50 6.12 2.18 2.98
N GLU A 51 7.01 2.46 3.94
CA GLU A 51 8.11 1.55 4.24
C GLU A 51 7.60 0.21 4.74
N ARG A 52 6.62 0.22 5.62
CA ARG A 52 6.06 -1.03 6.13
C ARG A 52 5.34 -1.81 5.05
N LEU A 53 4.59 -1.12 4.20
CA LEU A 53 3.94 -1.76 3.07
C LEU A 53 4.96 -2.40 2.14
N ALA A 54 6.05 -1.68 1.89
CA ALA A 54 7.09 -2.19 1.00
C ALA A 54 7.71 -3.47 1.54
N GLU A 55 7.93 -3.54 2.85
CA GLU A 55 8.48 -4.75 3.47
C GLU A 55 7.52 -5.92 3.38
N ILE A 56 6.25 -5.66 3.71
CA ILE A 56 5.24 -6.72 3.75
C ILE A 56 4.93 -7.23 2.35
N LEU A 57 4.86 -6.32 1.38
CA LEU A 57 4.52 -6.66 0.01
C LEU A 57 5.74 -7.02 -0.82
N ASN A 58 6.92 -7.02 -0.20
CA ASN A 58 8.15 -7.46 -0.82
C ASN A 58 8.52 -6.63 -2.05
N ILE A 59 8.51 -5.32 -1.89
CA ILE A 59 8.71 -4.39 -2.99
C ILE A 59 10.18 -4.02 -3.11
N PRO A 60 10.75 -4.08 -4.32
CA PRO A 60 12.14 -3.69 -4.51
C PRO A 60 12.41 -2.24 -4.13
N GLN A 61 13.65 -1.97 -3.72
CA GLN A 61 14.04 -0.66 -3.22
C GLN A 61 13.80 0.45 -4.23
N ASP A 62 14.07 0.19 -5.50
CA ASP A 62 13.90 1.20 -6.53
C ASP A 62 12.42 1.56 -6.73
N GLU A 63 11.51 0.61 -6.53
CA GLU A 63 10.08 0.90 -6.60
C GLU A 63 9.63 1.71 -5.40
N ARG A 64 10.23 1.47 -4.22
CA ARG A 64 9.89 2.24 -3.02
C ARG A 64 10.14 3.74 -3.23
N THR A 65 11.25 4.06 -3.85
CA THR A 65 11.62 5.45 -4.10
C THR A 65 10.55 6.17 -4.92
N ALA A 66 9.96 5.47 -5.88
CA ALA A 66 8.93 6.07 -6.73
C ALA A 66 7.70 6.49 -5.93
N PHE A 67 7.38 5.77 -4.84
CA PHE A 67 6.19 6.08 -4.06
C PHE A 67 6.43 7.08 -2.93
N LEU A 68 7.69 7.32 -2.59
CA LEU A 68 8.02 8.24 -1.50
C LEU A 68 8.04 9.70 -1.93
N ARG A 69 7.90 9.97 -3.19
CA ARG A 69 7.92 11.34 -3.71
C ARG A 69 6.64 12.08 -3.50
#